data_e66bc671efcc5acb3e5af424805bfeeb
#
_entry.id   e66bc671efcc5acb3e5af424805bfeeb
#
_cell.length_a   1.000
_cell.length_b   1.000
_cell.length_c   1.000
_cell.angle_alpha   90.00
_cell.angle_beta   90.00
_cell.angle_gamma   90.00
#
_symmetry.space_group_name_H-M   'P 1'
#
loop_
_entity.id
_entity.type
_entity.pdbx_description
1 polymer ?
#
loop_
_entity_poly.entity_id
_entity_poly.type
_entity_poly.pdbx_seq_one_letter_code
_entity_poly.pdbx_strand_id
1 'polypeptide(L)'
;VGGYIVLQLLERGQPPESIRIVDFRAPNRADMLHGPAAHIDFVQADVSAADATDKAFTKEWHPSVAHLPLTVFHTAAVIVPSDRHKVVSSFCEAVNVRGTQNVLDAARRAGADVLVSTTSASISIRPLELWVPPWKLYSRAVPRHYWQVLDEKDFFKPLRRHDEFYANYPASKAAAERIVCAANSEGLRTGCIRPANGVYGNPTDNTVGGALAKAVLPT
;
A
#
# COMPACT_ATOMS: atom_id res chain seq x y z
N VAL A 1 -7.14 -1.73 -4.51
CA VAL A 1 -7.47 -2.20 -3.14
C VAL A 1 -8.45 -1.23 -2.49
N GLY A 2 -8.11 0.08 -2.34
CA GLY A 2 -8.94 1.05 -1.63
C GLY A 2 -10.38 1.11 -2.11
N GLY A 3 -10.62 1.19 -3.42
CA GLY A 3 -11.98 1.21 -3.96
C GLY A 3 -12.82 -0.03 -3.60
N TYR A 4 -12.20 -1.22 -3.50
CA TYR A 4 -12.93 -2.41 -3.06
C TYR A 4 -13.24 -2.39 -1.56
N ILE A 5 -12.38 -1.78 -0.73
CA ILE A 5 -12.69 -1.56 0.69
C ILE A 5 -13.92 -0.66 0.82
N VAL A 6 -13.97 0.43 0.05
CA VAL A 6 -15.11 1.35 0.01
C VAL A 6 -16.40 0.63 -0.36
N LEU A 7 -16.40 -0.14 -1.45
CA LEU A 7 -17.58 -0.88 -1.89
C LEU A 7 -18.04 -1.90 -0.84
N GLN A 8 -17.10 -2.59 -0.20
CA GLN A 8 -17.44 -3.55 0.87
C GLN A 8 -17.98 -2.87 2.14
N LEU A 9 -17.52 -1.67 2.48
CA LEU A 9 -18.08 -0.89 3.58
C LEU A 9 -19.53 -0.48 3.27
N LEU A 10 -19.81 0.01 2.08
CA LEU A 10 -21.17 0.35 1.64
C LEU A 10 -22.10 -0.86 1.62
N GLU A 11 -21.63 -2.00 1.10
CA GLU A 11 -22.38 -3.27 1.07
C GLU A 11 -22.73 -3.75 2.49
N ARG A 12 -21.88 -3.47 3.46
CA ARG A 12 -22.10 -3.77 4.88
C ARG A 12 -22.96 -2.73 5.60
N GLY A 13 -23.52 -1.76 4.89
CA GLY A 13 -24.43 -0.76 5.42
C GLY A 13 -23.77 0.47 6.04
N GLN A 14 -22.47 0.70 5.79
CA GLN A 14 -21.86 1.97 6.18
C GLN A 14 -22.42 3.09 5.32
N PRO A 15 -22.95 4.18 5.92
CA PRO A 15 -23.49 5.30 5.16
C PRO A 15 -22.38 6.05 4.41
N PRO A 16 -22.64 6.52 3.17
CA PRO A 16 -21.63 7.22 2.38
C PRO A 16 -20.96 8.40 3.08
N GLU A 17 -21.71 9.15 3.89
CA GLU A 17 -21.23 10.29 4.66
C GLU A 17 -20.24 9.92 5.77
N SER A 18 -20.16 8.62 6.15
CA SER A 18 -19.16 8.11 7.09
C SER A 18 -17.86 7.68 6.42
N ILE A 19 -17.77 7.80 5.10
CA ILE A 19 -16.60 7.39 4.33
C ILE A 19 -16.01 8.63 3.64
N ARG A 20 -14.70 8.78 3.72
CA ARG A 20 -13.93 9.77 2.96
C ARG A 20 -12.85 9.07 2.16
N ILE A 21 -12.78 9.39 0.87
CA ILE A 21 -11.72 8.94 -0.01
C ILE A 21 -10.71 10.06 -0.15
N VAL A 22 -9.44 9.74 0.14
CA VAL A 22 -8.31 10.64 -0.08
C VAL A 22 -7.39 9.99 -1.11
N ASP A 23 -7.24 10.59 -2.27
CA ASP A 23 -6.40 10.07 -3.35
C ASP A 23 -5.85 11.22 -4.19
N PHE A 24 -4.75 10.98 -4.87
CA PHE A 24 -4.17 11.90 -5.84
C PHE A 24 -5.08 12.09 -7.07
N ARG A 25 -5.89 11.08 -7.41
CA ARG A 25 -6.80 11.07 -8.55
C ARG A 25 -8.22 10.79 -8.11
N ALA A 26 -9.16 11.49 -8.73
CA ALA A 26 -10.57 11.18 -8.56
C ALA A 26 -10.89 9.74 -9.01
N PRO A 27 -11.82 9.06 -8.34
CA PRO A 27 -12.30 7.76 -8.79
C PRO A 27 -12.80 7.83 -10.24
N ASN A 28 -12.42 6.86 -11.05
CA ASN A 28 -12.82 6.77 -12.47
C ASN A 28 -13.48 5.41 -12.84
N ARG A 29 -13.62 4.53 -11.87
CA ARG A 29 -14.28 3.24 -12.05
C ARG A 29 -15.79 3.42 -12.03
N ALA A 30 -16.50 2.73 -12.92
CA ALA A 30 -17.96 2.84 -13.02
C ALA A 30 -18.70 2.53 -11.71
N ASP A 31 -18.23 1.51 -10.96
CA ASP A 31 -18.78 1.12 -9.67
C ASP A 31 -18.52 2.12 -8.52
N MET A 32 -17.63 3.09 -8.74
CA MET A 32 -17.38 4.19 -7.81
C MET A 32 -18.08 5.50 -8.22
N LEU A 33 -18.60 5.56 -9.45
CA LEU A 33 -19.26 6.76 -10.01
C LEU A 33 -20.77 6.68 -9.91
N HIS A 34 -21.33 5.56 -9.50
CA HIS A 34 -22.78 5.34 -9.44
C HIS A 34 -23.23 4.82 -8.08
N GLY A 35 -24.52 4.96 -7.79
CA GLY A 35 -25.11 4.48 -6.55
C GLY A 35 -24.55 5.19 -5.30
N PRO A 36 -24.52 4.52 -4.14
CA PRO A 36 -24.05 5.13 -2.89
C PRO A 36 -22.59 5.60 -2.95
N ALA A 37 -21.73 4.96 -3.75
CA ALA A 37 -20.33 5.32 -3.88
C ALA A 37 -20.12 6.72 -4.50
N ALA A 38 -21.04 7.18 -5.36
CA ALA A 38 -20.99 8.50 -5.94
C ALA A 38 -21.22 9.66 -4.96
N HIS A 39 -21.75 9.36 -3.77
CA HIS A 39 -22.05 10.34 -2.72
C HIS A 39 -20.97 10.41 -1.63
N ILE A 40 -19.90 9.66 -1.77
CA ILE A 40 -18.80 9.65 -0.81
C ILE A 40 -18.01 10.95 -0.93
N ASP A 41 -17.59 11.48 0.22
CA ASP A 41 -16.72 12.64 0.29
C ASP A 41 -15.33 12.30 -0.30
N PHE A 42 -14.97 12.98 -1.39
CA PHE A 42 -13.68 12.85 -2.03
C PHE A 42 -12.82 14.08 -1.78
N VAL A 43 -11.59 13.86 -1.33
CA VAL A 43 -10.58 14.90 -1.17
C VAL A 43 -9.36 14.54 -2.01
N GLN A 44 -9.06 15.39 -2.98
CA GLN A 44 -7.85 15.23 -3.77
C GLN A 44 -6.64 15.67 -2.97
N ALA A 45 -5.72 14.75 -2.69
CA ALA A 45 -4.49 15.05 -2.00
C ALA A 45 -3.35 14.10 -2.42
N ASP A 46 -2.15 14.66 -2.48
CA ASP A 46 -0.92 13.88 -2.60
C ASP A 46 -0.40 13.58 -1.19
N VAL A 47 -0.39 12.32 -0.81
CA VAL A 47 0.08 11.89 0.52
C VAL A 47 1.56 12.22 0.77
N SER A 48 2.36 12.43 -0.28
CA SER A 48 3.76 12.87 -0.15
C SER A 48 3.89 14.33 0.33
N ALA A 49 2.80 15.12 0.23
CA ALA A 49 2.72 16.49 0.69
C ALA A 49 2.00 16.54 2.06
N ALA A 50 2.74 16.85 3.13
CA ALA A 50 2.24 16.85 4.50
C ALA A 50 1.02 17.76 4.68
N ASP A 51 1.08 19.00 4.17
CA ASP A 51 0.00 19.98 4.30
C ASP A 51 -1.28 19.55 3.58
N ALA A 52 -1.16 18.91 2.40
CA ALA A 52 -2.31 18.41 1.66
C ALA A 52 -2.96 17.24 2.40
N THR A 53 -2.14 16.35 2.95
CA THR A 53 -2.59 15.22 3.76
C THR A 53 -3.31 15.73 5.01
N ASP A 54 -2.72 16.67 5.72
CA ASP A 54 -3.29 17.23 6.94
C ASP A 54 -4.65 17.90 6.69
N LYS A 55 -4.74 18.72 5.64
CA LYS A 55 -6.02 19.35 5.23
C LYS A 55 -7.10 18.31 4.91
N ALA A 56 -6.75 17.19 4.29
CA ALA A 56 -7.70 16.13 3.98
C ALA A 56 -8.23 15.44 5.25
N PHE A 57 -7.40 15.29 6.30
CA PHE A 57 -7.78 14.66 7.56
C PHE A 57 -8.51 15.61 8.49
N THR A 58 -8.19 16.89 8.46
CA THR A 58 -8.82 17.92 9.31
C THR A 58 -10.11 18.48 8.73
N LYS A 59 -10.48 18.14 7.48
CA LYS A 59 -11.77 18.50 6.91
C LYS A 59 -12.90 17.95 7.79
N GLU A 60 -13.86 18.79 8.14
CA GLU A 60 -14.98 18.43 9.00
C GLU A 60 -15.78 17.24 8.42
N TRP A 61 -16.25 16.40 9.32
CA TRP A 61 -17.18 15.31 9.00
C TRP A 61 -18.63 15.79 9.05
N HIS A 62 -19.51 15.09 8.36
CA HIS A 62 -20.94 15.33 8.50
C HIS A 62 -21.36 15.17 9.98
N PRO A 63 -22.19 16.05 10.53
CA PRO A 63 -22.55 16.03 11.95
C PRO A 63 -23.13 14.69 12.45
N SER A 64 -23.83 13.95 11.57
CA SER A 64 -24.41 12.66 11.90
C SER A 64 -23.37 11.57 12.23
N VAL A 65 -22.12 11.73 11.76
CA VAL A 65 -21.05 10.73 11.89
C VAL A 65 -19.80 11.24 12.61
N ALA A 66 -19.73 12.53 12.89
CA ALA A 66 -18.56 13.16 13.49
C ALA A 66 -18.18 12.61 14.89
N HIS A 67 -19.12 11.95 15.56
CA HIS A 67 -18.93 11.33 16.88
C HIS A 67 -18.46 9.87 16.81
N LEU A 68 -18.40 9.29 15.61
CA LEU A 68 -18.02 7.89 15.43
C LEU A 68 -16.50 7.71 15.51
N PRO A 69 -16.02 6.54 15.94
CA PRO A 69 -14.60 6.20 15.89
C PRO A 69 -14.05 6.29 14.47
N LEU A 70 -12.84 6.84 14.31
CA LEU A 70 -12.20 7.01 13.01
C LEU A 70 -11.23 5.85 12.72
N THR A 71 -11.50 5.15 11.63
CA THR A 71 -10.59 4.11 11.09
C THR A 71 -9.99 4.57 9.77
N VAL A 72 -8.68 4.47 9.65
CA VAL A 72 -7.91 4.81 8.45
C VAL A 72 -7.44 3.55 7.74
N PHE A 73 -7.81 3.40 6.46
CA PHE A 73 -7.27 2.37 5.57
C PHE A 73 -6.23 3.01 4.64
N HIS A 74 -4.95 2.89 4.99
CA HIS A 74 -3.87 3.43 4.18
C HIS A 74 -3.48 2.46 3.07
N THR A 75 -4.01 2.71 1.87
CA THR A 75 -3.76 1.88 0.67
C THR A 75 -2.99 2.62 -0.42
N ALA A 76 -2.73 3.92 -0.25
CA ALA A 76 -1.97 4.71 -1.19
C ALA A 76 -0.54 4.19 -1.31
N ALA A 77 -0.10 3.93 -2.54
CA ALA A 77 1.26 3.49 -2.83
C ALA A 77 1.60 3.68 -4.30
N VAL A 78 2.88 3.85 -4.56
CA VAL A 78 3.47 3.79 -5.90
C VAL A 78 4.12 2.43 -6.08
N ILE A 79 3.81 1.76 -7.18
CA ILE A 79 4.37 0.47 -7.56
C ILE A 79 5.16 0.66 -8.86
N VAL A 80 6.48 0.58 -8.78
CA VAL A 80 7.39 0.60 -9.94
C VAL A 80 8.23 -0.68 -9.90
N PRO A 81 7.73 -1.77 -10.49
CA PRO A 81 8.36 -3.10 -10.34
C PRO A 81 9.75 -3.21 -10.94
N SER A 82 10.04 -2.41 -11.97
CA SER A 82 11.31 -2.45 -12.73
C SER A 82 12.42 -1.62 -12.11
N ASP A 83 12.09 -0.68 -11.20
CA ASP A 83 13.07 0.22 -10.63
C ASP A 83 13.90 -0.48 -9.56
N ARG A 84 15.15 -0.77 -9.92
CA ARG A 84 16.12 -1.43 -9.03
C ARG A 84 17.21 -0.50 -8.54
N HIS A 85 17.48 0.56 -9.28
CA HIS A 85 18.60 1.44 -8.99
C HIS A 85 18.23 2.45 -7.90
N LYS A 86 19.13 2.60 -6.91
CA LYS A 86 18.91 3.49 -5.76
C LYS A 86 18.70 4.95 -6.16
N VAL A 87 19.29 5.41 -7.28
CA VAL A 87 19.13 6.79 -7.77
C VAL A 87 17.68 7.14 -8.09
N VAL A 88 16.88 6.19 -8.51
CA VAL A 88 15.45 6.39 -8.83
C VAL A 88 14.51 5.98 -7.68
N SER A 89 15.07 5.71 -6.49
CA SER A 89 14.26 5.33 -5.31
C SER A 89 13.42 6.48 -4.76
N SER A 90 13.80 7.72 -5.05
CA SER A 90 13.22 8.95 -4.45
C SER A 90 11.70 9.03 -4.60
N PHE A 91 11.15 8.56 -5.72
CA PHE A 91 9.71 8.56 -5.94
C PHE A 91 8.98 7.54 -5.04
N CYS A 92 9.49 6.32 -4.95
CA CYS A 92 8.96 5.32 -4.03
C CYS A 92 9.10 5.76 -2.56
N GLU A 93 10.21 6.37 -2.21
CA GLU A 93 10.46 6.90 -0.86
C GLU A 93 9.50 8.04 -0.52
N ALA A 94 9.28 8.97 -1.47
CA ALA A 94 8.39 10.10 -1.28
C ALA A 94 6.96 9.66 -0.96
N VAL A 95 6.41 8.73 -1.74
CA VAL A 95 5.01 8.31 -1.58
C VAL A 95 4.89 7.20 -0.54
N ASN A 96 5.68 6.13 -0.64
CA ASN A 96 5.49 4.96 0.20
C ASN A 96 6.03 5.13 1.63
N VAL A 97 7.09 5.92 1.82
CA VAL A 97 7.71 6.11 3.15
C VAL A 97 7.26 7.42 3.78
N ARG A 98 7.59 8.56 3.15
CA ARG A 98 7.17 9.87 3.69
C ARG A 98 5.66 10.04 3.67
N GLY A 99 4.99 9.60 2.60
CA GLY A 99 3.52 9.61 2.53
C GLY A 99 2.89 8.80 3.65
N THR A 100 3.43 7.63 3.98
CA THR A 100 2.96 6.84 5.14
C THR A 100 3.16 7.58 6.45
N GLN A 101 4.31 8.26 6.63
CA GLN A 101 4.55 9.08 7.83
C GLN A 101 3.54 10.24 7.91
N ASN A 102 3.31 10.95 6.81
CA ASN A 102 2.34 12.05 6.76
C ASN A 102 0.92 11.58 7.12
N VAL A 103 0.51 10.42 6.58
CA VAL A 103 -0.79 9.81 6.90
C VAL A 103 -0.90 9.44 8.38
N LEU A 104 0.15 8.86 8.96
CA LEU A 104 0.18 8.53 10.40
C LEU A 104 0.06 9.78 11.27
N ASP A 105 0.81 10.83 10.94
CA ASP A 105 0.80 12.06 11.70
C ASP A 105 -0.54 12.79 11.58
N ALA A 106 -1.13 12.81 10.40
CA ALA A 106 -2.47 13.36 10.16
C ALA A 106 -3.56 12.53 10.87
N ALA A 107 -3.47 11.20 10.85
CA ALA A 107 -4.39 10.31 11.55
C ALA A 107 -4.37 10.56 13.07
N ARG A 108 -3.17 10.71 13.66
CA ARG A 108 -3.03 11.06 15.08
C ARG A 108 -3.67 12.41 15.41
N ARG A 109 -3.41 13.44 14.60
CA ARG A 109 -4.01 14.78 14.81
C ARG A 109 -5.51 14.78 14.65
N ALA A 110 -6.04 13.95 13.76
CA ALA A 110 -7.47 13.77 13.55
C ALA A 110 -8.14 12.89 14.62
N GLY A 111 -7.37 12.34 15.57
CA GLY A 111 -7.90 11.48 16.63
C GLY A 111 -8.35 10.11 16.14
N ALA A 112 -7.67 9.55 15.12
CA ALA A 112 -8.01 8.22 14.63
C ALA A 112 -7.72 7.13 15.67
N ASP A 113 -8.65 6.18 15.82
CA ASP A 113 -8.52 5.05 16.74
C ASP A 113 -7.71 3.91 16.14
N VAL A 114 -7.84 3.71 14.83
CA VAL A 114 -7.23 2.57 14.12
C VAL A 114 -6.66 3.02 12.78
N LEU A 115 -5.45 2.53 12.45
CA LEU A 115 -4.89 2.64 11.12
C LEU A 115 -4.44 1.27 10.61
N VAL A 116 -5.00 0.86 9.48
CA VAL A 116 -4.62 -0.38 8.78
C VAL A 116 -3.92 -0.02 7.48
N SER A 117 -2.65 -0.42 7.35
CA SER A 117 -1.86 -0.18 6.14
C SER A 117 -1.72 -1.43 5.29
N THR A 118 -1.86 -1.27 3.98
CA THR A 118 -1.49 -2.32 3.02
C THR A 118 -0.01 -2.23 2.72
N THR A 119 0.73 -3.27 3.06
CA THR A 119 2.13 -3.46 2.70
C THR A 119 2.24 -4.40 1.49
N SER A 120 3.13 -5.35 1.46
CA SER A 120 3.22 -6.33 0.38
C SER A 120 4.03 -7.54 0.82
N ALA A 121 3.62 -8.75 0.43
CA ALA A 121 4.44 -9.95 0.60
C ALA A 121 5.77 -9.87 -0.16
N SER A 122 5.87 -8.99 -1.16
CA SER A 122 7.13 -8.75 -1.90
C SER A 122 8.29 -8.30 -1.01
N ILE A 123 8.00 -7.73 0.17
CA ILE A 123 9.04 -7.33 1.13
C ILE A 123 9.83 -8.53 1.67
N SER A 124 9.24 -9.72 1.69
CA SER A 124 9.91 -10.95 2.14
C SER A 124 10.73 -11.62 1.04
N ILE A 125 10.51 -11.26 -0.22
CA ILE A 125 11.24 -11.83 -1.36
C ILE A 125 12.72 -11.41 -1.32
N ARG A 126 13.61 -12.39 -1.53
CA ARG A 126 15.04 -12.16 -1.67
C ARG A 126 15.46 -12.22 -3.13
N PRO A 127 16.45 -11.42 -3.55
CA PRO A 127 17.01 -11.53 -4.88
C PRO A 127 17.52 -12.95 -5.16
N LEU A 128 17.35 -13.41 -6.39
CA LEU A 128 17.97 -14.66 -6.85
C LEU A 128 19.47 -14.47 -6.98
N GLU A 129 20.23 -15.35 -6.36
CA GLU A 129 21.68 -15.45 -6.58
C GLU A 129 21.94 -16.42 -7.71
N LEU A 130 22.10 -15.89 -8.92
CA LEU A 130 22.21 -16.69 -10.15
C LEU A 130 23.54 -17.47 -10.25
N TRP A 131 24.52 -17.15 -9.39
CA TRP A 131 25.79 -17.86 -9.42
C TRP A 131 25.64 -19.26 -8.84
N VAL A 132 25.87 -20.27 -9.67
CA VAL A 132 25.92 -21.67 -9.26
C VAL A 132 27.38 -22.14 -9.39
N PRO A 133 28.01 -22.67 -8.34
CA PRO A 133 29.36 -23.19 -8.41
C PRO A 133 29.49 -24.24 -9.54
N PRO A 134 30.57 -24.24 -10.34
CA PRO A 134 30.73 -25.16 -11.48
C PRO A 134 30.57 -26.63 -11.13
N TRP A 135 31.01 -27.04 -9.93
CA TRP A 135 30.88 -28.42 -9.45
C TRP A 135 29.44 -28.83 -9.10
N LYS A 136 28.52 -27.87 -9.01
CA LYS A 136 27.08 -28.14 -8.79
C LYS A 136 26.25 -28.16 -10.07
N LEU A 137 26.82 -27.78 -11.21
CA LEU A 137 26.08 -27.75 -12.50
C LEU A 137 25.55 -29.13 -12.88
N TYR A 138 26.25 -30.22 -12.54
CA TYR A 138 25.81 -31.57 -12.80
C TYR A 138 24.73 -32.12 -11.87
N SER A 139 24.46 -31.42 -10.75
CA SER A 139 23.54 -31.89 -9.69
C SER A 139 22.12 -31.32 -9.80
N ARG A 140 21.72 -30.72 -10.93
CA ARG A 140 20.46 -29.98 -11.09
C ARG A 140 20.28 -28.90 -10.00
N ALA A 141 21.38 -28.32 -9.53
CA ALA A 141 21.34 -27.29 -8.50
C ALA A 141 20.60 -26.05 -9.01
N VAL A 142 19.61 -25.62 -8.29
CA VAL A 142 18.92 -24.35 -8.54
C VAL A 142 19.68 -23.19 -7.87
N PRO A 143 19.58 -21.97 -8.42
CA PRO A 143 20.13 -20.78 -7.78
C PRO A 143 19.67 -20.62 -6.35
N ARG A 144 20.50 -19.99 -5.51
CA ARG A 144 20.10 -19.67 -4.14
C ARG A 144 18.87 -18.75 -4.16
N HIS A 145 17.95 -18.95 -3.22
CA HIS A 145 16.66 -18.25 -3.15
C HIS A 145 15.72 -18.53 -4.34
N TYR A 146 15.93 -19.61 -5.10
CA TYR A 146 14.99 -20.00 -6.14
C TYR A 146 13.63 -20.41 -5.55
N TRP A 147 13.64 -21.19 -4.49
CA TRP A 147 12.46 -21.53 -3.70
C TRP A 147 12.45 -20.72 -2.40
N GLN A 148 11.39 -19.99 -2.15
CA GLN A 148 11.25 -19.15 -0.97
C GLN A 148 9.87 -19.36 -0.33
N VAL A 149 9.86 -19.48 0.99
CA VAL A 149 8.64 -19.37 1.78
C VAL A 149 8.54 -17.93 2.27
N LEU A 150 7.41 -17.29 1.98
CA LEU A 150 7.16 -15.91 2.38
C LEU A 150 6.30 -15.94 3.65
N ASP A 151 6.83 -15.42 4.72
CA ASP A 151 6.16 -15.28 6.01
C ASP A 151 6.51 -13.93 6.66
N GLU A 152 5.93 -13.67 7.82
CA GLU A 152 6.16 -12.45 8.59
C GLU A 152 7.41 -12.50 9.49
N LYS A 153 8.12 -13.61 9.55
CA LYS A 153 9.27 -13.78 10.48
C LYS A 153 10.44 -12.85 10.19
N ASP A 154 10.55 -12.36 8.97
CA ASP A 154 11.53 -11.36 8.59
C ASP A 154 11.29 -9.99 9.24
N PHE A 155 10.05 -9.71 9.67
CA PHE A 155 9.73 -8.51 10.44
C PHE A 155 10.50 -8.42 11.76
N PHE A 156 10.75 -9.52 12.43
CA PHE A 156 11.45 -9.55 13.71
C PHE A 156 12.98 -9.43 13.58
N LYS A 157 13.49 -9.41 12.34
CA LYS A 157 14.90 -9.19 12.04
C LYS A 157 15.15 -7.71 11.76
N PRO A 158 16.39 -7.21 11.86
CA PRO A 158 16.73 -5.87 11.40
C PRO A 158 16.28 -5.64 9.96
N LEU A 159 15.86 -4.40 9.65
CA LEU A 159 15.50 -4.04 8.28
C LEU A 159 16.71 -4.30 7.36
N ARG A 160 16.46 -5.02 6.28
CA ARG A 160 17.46 -5.29 5.26
C ARG A 160 17.99 -4.00 4.64
N ARG A 161 19.22 -4.02 4.18
CA ARG A 161 19.77 -2.92 3.38
C ARG A 161 19.04 -2.86 2.02
N HIS A 162 19.08 -1.71 1.38
CA HIS A 162 18.41 -1.48 0.10
C HIS A 162 18.83 -2.49 -0.99
N ASP A 163 20.11 -2.84 -1.05
CA ASP A 163 20.69 -3.78 -2.01
C ASP A 163 20.30 -5.25 -1.79
N GLU A 164 19.70 -5.56 -0.63
CA GLU A 164 19.15 -6.88 -0.30
C GLU A 164 17.68 -7.05 -0.73
N PHE A 165 17.08 -6.01 -1.32
CA PHE A 165 15.79 -6.09 -1.97
C PHE A 165 15.95 -6.19 -3.48
N TYR A 166 15.00 -6.84 -4.15
CA TYR A 166 15.06 -6.99 -5.60
C TYR A 166 14.63 -5.73 -6.37
N ALA A 167 14.01 -4.76 -5.72
CA ALA A 167 13.57 -3.49 -6.31
C ALA A 167 13.35 -2.42 -5.22
N ASN A 168 13.18 -1.15 -5.65
CA ASN A 168 12.91 -0.01 -4.76
C ASN A 168 11.53 -0.14 -4.07
N TYR A 169 10.53 -0.68 -4.76
CA TYR A 169 9.19 -0.85 -4.21
C TYR A 169 9.19 -1.71 -2.93
N PRO A 170 9.68 -2.96 -2.91
CA PRO A 170 9.69 -3.74 -1.67
C PRO A 170 10.54 -3.12 -0.57
N ALA A 171 11.64 -2.43 -0.90
CA ALA A 171 12.45 -1.71 0.08
C ALA A 171 11.64 -0.60 0.75
N SER A 172 10.95 0.24 -0.03
CA SER A 172 10.10 1.32 0.50
C SER A 172 8.92 0.80 1.31
N LYS A 173 8.28 -0.29 0.88
CA LYS A 173 7.16 -0.90 1.62
C LYS A 173 7.63 -1.54 2.93
N ALA A 174 8.83 -2.14 2.97
CA ALA A 174 9.40 -2.66 4.21
C ALA A 174 9.70 -1.54 5.22
N ALA A 175 10.24 -0.41 4.76
CA ALA A 175 10.46 0.76 5.61
C ALA A 175 9.12 1.33 6.14
N ALA A 176 8.13 1.50 5.27
CA ALA A 176 6.80 1.97 5.64
C ALA A 176 6.12 1.06 6.67
N GLU A 177 6.23 -0.27 6.52
CA GLU A 177 5.69 -1.22 7.49
C GLU A 177 6.29 -1.03 8.88
N ARG A 178 7.61 -0.79 8.97
CA ARG A 178 8.28 -0.50 10.25
C ARG A 178 7.74 0.76 10.90
N ILE A 179 7.53 1.81 10.12
CA ILE A 179 6.96 3.08 10.60
C ILE A 179 5.55 2.85 11.17
N VAL A 180 4.69 2.15 10.45
CA VAL A 180 3.31 1.87 10.89
C VAL A 180 3.29 1.02 12.13
N CYS A 181 4.05 -0.07 12.18
CA CYS A 181 4.06 -0.96 13.34
C CYS A 181 4.68 -0.30 14.58
N ALA A 182 5.70 0.56 14.42
CA ALA A 182 6.29 1.32 15.52
C ALA A 182 5.35 2.41 16.06
N ALA A 183 4.37 2.83 15.26
CA ALA A 183 3.39 3.83 15.66
C ALA A 183 2.26 3.28 16.55
N ASN A 184 2.19 1.96 16.74
CA ASN A 184 1.15 1.30 17.52
C ASN A 184 1.19 1.73 18.99
N SER A 185 0.06 2.23 19.49
CA SER A 185 -0.08 2.76 20.85
C SER A 185 -1.54 2.67 21.31
N GLU A 186 -1.80 2.98 22.57
CA GLU A 186 -3.17 3.08 23.09
C GLU A 186 -4.00 4.14 22.37
N GLY A 187 -3.37 5.27 21.99
CA GLY A 187 -4.03 6.37 21.30
C GLY A 187 -4.21 6.18 19.79
N LEU A 188 -3.50 5.24 19.16
CA LEU A 188 -3.66 4.88 17.77
C LEU A 188 -3.21 3.43 17.56
N ARG A 189 -4.15 2.51 17.42
CA ARG A 189 -3.85 1.12 17.11
C ARG A 189 -3.49 0.98 15.63
N THR A 190 -2.34 0.40 15.34
CA THR A 190 -1.90 0.23 13.95
C THR A 190 -1.65 -1.22 13.61
N GLY A 191 -1.85 -1.55 12.33
CA GLY A 191 -1.55 -2.88 11.80
C GLY A 191 -1.24 -2.83 10.31
N CYS A 192 -0.55 -3.86 9.83
CA CYS A 192 -0.19 -4.02 8.43
C CYS A 192 -0.72 -5.32 7.87
N ILE A 193 -1.20 -5.27 6.63
CA ILE A 193 -1.58 -6.45 5.86
C ILE A 193 -0.61 -6.59 4.69
N ARG A 194 -0.03 -7.77 4.50
CA ARG A 194 0.87 -8.11 3.39
C ARG A 194 0.11 -8.90 2.32
N PRO A 195 -0.54 -8.24 1.35
CA PRO A 195 -1.14 -8.96 0.23
C PRO A 195 -0.07 -9.74 -0.53
N ALA A 196 -0.37 -11.00 -0.85
CA ALA A 196 0.48 -11.82 -1.70
C ALA A 196 0.30 -11.47 -3.17
N ASN A 197 1.13 -12.04 -4.04
CA ASN A 197 0.97 -11.92 -5.49
C ASN A 197 -0.41 -12.44 -5.92
N GLY A 198 -1.02 -11.79 -6.91
CA GLY A 198 -2.33 -12.17 -7.43
C GLY A 198 -3.49 -11.36 -6.84
N VAL A 199 -3.20 -10.23 -6.19
CA VAL A 199 -4.25 -9.22 -5.93
C VAL A 199 -4.57 -8.54 -7.26
N TYR A 200 -5.53 -9.08 -7.97
CA TYR A 200 -6.02 -8.54 -9.24
C TYR A 200 -7.09 -7.50 -8.98
N GLY A 201 -6.93 -6.34 -9.62
CA GLY A 201 -7.91 -5.28 -9.60
C GLY A 201 -8.90 -5.36 -10.77
N ASN A 202 -9.72 -4.34 -10.91
CA ASN A 202 -10.54 -4.13 -12.10
C ASN A 202 -9.62 -3.97 -13.34
N PRO A 203 -10.00 -4.49 -14.52
CA PRO A 203 -9.23 -4.30 -15.77
C PRO A 203 -8.93 -2.84 -16.12
N THR A 204 -9.74 -1.91 -15.63
CA THR A 204 -9.53 -0.46 -15.79
C THR A 204 -8.59 0.16 -14.75
N ASP A 205 -8.16 -0.61 -13.73
CA ASP A 205 -7.19 -0.14 -12.75
C ASP A 205 -5.82 0.11 -13.43
N ASN A 206 -5.23 1.26 -13.17
CA ASN A 206 -3.88 1.62 -13.64
C ASN A 206 -2.75 0.86 -12.92
N THR A 207 -3.06 -0.28 -12.33
CA THR A 207 -2.13 -1.15 -11.63
C THR A 207 -1.62 -2.27 -12.53
N VAL A 208 -0.81 -3.15 -11.99
CA VAL A 208 -0.16 -4.28 -12.66
C VAL A 208 -1.10 -5.11 -13.55
N GLY A 209 -2.41 -5.13 -13.27
CA GLY A 209 -3.42 -5.80 -14.08
C GLY A 209 -3.50 -5.25 -15.53
N GLY A 210 -3.40 -3.92 -15.70
CA GLY A 210 -3.38 -3.30 -17.01
C GLY A 210 -2.10 -3.61 -17.80
N ALA A 211 -0.96 -3.72 -17.12
CA ALA A 211 0.30 -4.10 -17.75
C ALA A 211 0.31 -5.58 -18.16
N LEU A 212 -0.25 -6.47 -17.33
CA LEU A 212 -0.40 -7.89 -17.66
C LEU A 212 -1.40 -8.13 -18.79
N ALA A 213 -2.53 -7.44 -18.78
CA ALA A 213 -3.52 -7.54 -19.87
C ALA A 213 -2.93 -7.09 -21.21
N LYS A 214 -2.14 -6.01 -21.23
CA LYS A 214 -1.42 -5.54 -22.41
C LYS A 214 -0.30 -6.46 -22.86
N ALA A 215 0.29 -7.25 -21.95
CA ALA A 215 1.36 -8.20 -22.28
C ALA A 215 0.85 -9.55 -22.75
N VAL A 216 -0.39 -9.92 -22.40
CA VAL A 216 -0.95 -11.26 -22.67
C VAL A 216 -1.99 -11.26 -23.79
N LEU A 217 -2.63 -10.12 -24.06
CA LEU A 217 -3.57 -9.97 -25.16
C LEU A 217 -2.89 -9.23 -26.32
N PRO A 218 -2.49 -9.93 -27.42
CA PRO A 218 -2.04 -9.24 -28.63
C PRO A 218 -3.20 -8.37 -29.15
N THR A 219 -2.89 -7.10 -29.43
CA THR A 219 -3.77 -6.14 -30.10
C THR A 219 -4.01 -6.55 -31.54
#